data_bca4af92c11e525f80b4217abdb5875f
#
_entry.id   bca4af92c11e525f80b4217abdb5875f
#
_cell.length_a   1.000
_cell.length_b   1.000
_cell.length_c   1.000
_cell.angle_alpha   90.00
_cell.angle_beta   90.00
_cell.angle_gamma   90.00
#
_symmetry.space_group_name_H-M   'P 1'
#
loop_
_entity.id
_entity.type
_entity.pdbx_description
1 polymer ?
#
loop_
_entity_poly.entity_id
_entity_poly.type
_entity_poly.pdbx_seq_one_letter_code
_entity_poly.pdbx_strand_id
1 'polypeptide(L)'
;MNTCTAAKTEINAILFDMDNTLFDFAAAKIASCGKICEFLGKGTDWDLMRYFLNSGLGYENHANIEKFMKDNGIYNEADYETAVCIYESVKLNSLVLYDNVVPTLEKIKSAGIKTAIITDAESSQTKKRLTKTGLAQYFDCAVSPDISGARKPEPPTFLCALEKLGAAAGVSMVVGDSLRREIEPANKLGMTSVYAKYGDWMKIPAKDVIPDYTIENFGELAGILSLE
;
A
#
# COMPACT_ATOMS: atom_id res chain seq x y z
N MET A 1 -23.18 -35.83 -17.18
CA MET A 1 -22.96 -34.75 -16.20
C MET A 1 -22.01 -33.78 -16.86
N ASN A 2 -22.51 -32.69 -17.42
CA ASN A 2 -21.65 -31.66 -18.02
C ASN A 2 -21.08 -30.79 -16.88
N THR A 3 -19.82 -30.99 -16.56
CA THR A 3 -19.08 -30.05 -15.77
C THR A 3 -18.86 -28.78 -16.59
N CYS A 4 -19.71 -27.79 -16.39
CA CYS A 4 -19.48 -26.45 -16.92
C CYS A 4 -18.24 -25.92 -16.18
N THR A 5 -17.04 -26.06 -16.76
CA THR A 5 -15.87 -25.32 -16.32
C THR A 5 -16.18 -23.85 -16.60
N ALA A 6 -16.48 -23.10 -15.57
CA ALA A 6 -16.57 -21.66 -15.70
C ALA A 6 -15.27 -21.18 -16.35
N ALA A 7 -15.38 -20.53 -17.50
CA ALA A 7 -14.23 -19.95 -18.18
C ALA A 7 -13.57 -18.97 -17.20
N LYS A 8 -12.28 -19.19 -16.90
CA LYS A 8 -11.51 -18.30 -16.03
C LYS A 8 -11.57 -16.92 -16.69
N THR A 9 -12.12 -15.93 -16.01
CA THR A 9 -12.21 -14.56 -16.52
C THR A 9 -10.79 -14.06 -16.81
N GLU A 10 -10.52 -13.69 -18.04
CA GLU A 10 -9.22 -13.15 -18.43
C GLU A 10 -9.04 -11.76 -17.80
N ILE A 11 -8.05 -11.62 -16.95
CA ILE A 11 -7.72 -10.36 -16.29
C ILE A 11 -6.90 -9.51 -17.25
N ASN A 12 -7.37 -8.30 -17.54
CA ASN A 12 -6.69 -7.34 -18.42
C ASN A 12 -6.24 -6.06 -17.74
N ALA A 13 -6.59 -5.87 -16.46
CA ALA A 13 -6.13 -4.76 -15.65
C ALA A 13 -5.96 -5.17 -14.18
N ILE A 14 -4.94 -4.62 -13.51
CA ILE A 14 -4.67 -4.87 -12.09
C ILE A 14 -4.46 -3.54 -11.38
N LEU A 15 -5.18 -3.34 -10.29
CA LEU A 15 -5.04 -2.25 -9.35
C LEU A 15 -4.24 -2.75 -8.14
N PHE A 16 -3.08 -2.18 -7.92
CA PHE A 16 -2.21 -2.54 -6.80
C PHE A 16 -2.30 -1.49 -5.70
N ASP A 17 -2.51 -1.90 -4.47
CA ASP A 17 -2.04 -1.11 -3.35
C ASP A 17 -0.52 -1.02 -3.37
N MET A 18 0.05 -0.05 -2.66
CA MET A 18 1.47 0.25 -2.71
C MET A 18 2.19 -0.15 -1.42
N ASP A 19 1.81 0.48 -0.31
CA ASP A 19 2.49 0.37 0.99
C ASP A 19 2.13 -0.96 1.66
N ASN A 20 3.11 -1.76 2.06
CA ASN A 20 2.99 -3.13 2.56
C ASN A 20 2.46 -4.15 1.53
N THR A 21 2.24 -3.74 0.29
CA THR A 21 1.90 -4.65 -0.81
C THR A 21 3.09 -4.87 -1.75
N LEU A 22 3.80 -3.80 -2.11
CA LEU A 22 4.97 -3.85 -3.00
C LEU A 22 6.30 -3.79 -2.22
N PHE A 23 6.29 -3.16 -1.07
CA PHE A 23 7.46 -3.00 -0.18
C PHE A 23 7.03 -2.89 1.28
N ASP A 24 7.94 -3.22 2.19
CA ASP A 24 7.69 -3.17 3.64
C ASP A 24 7.74 -1.71 4.14
N PHE A 25 6.58 -1.06 4.07
CA PHE A 25 6.44 0.31 4.56
C PHE A 25 6.38 0.38 6.09
N ALA A 26 5.84 -0.64 6.74
CA ALA A 26 5.79 -0.69 8.20
C ALA A 26 7.19 -0.71 8.81
N ALA A 27 8.08 -1.58 8.31
CA ALA A 27 9.46 -1.64 8.77
C ALA A 27 10.21 -0.31 8.50
N ALA A 28 10.03 0.29 7.31
CA ALA A 28 10.64 1.58 6.98
C ALA A 28 10.18 2.69 7.93
N LYS A 29 8.92 2.68 8.33
CA LYS A 29 8.36 3.64 9.26
C LYS A 29 8.87 3.41 10.70
N ILE A 30 8.95 2.16 11.15
CA ILE A 30 9.52 1.82 12.46
C ILE A 30 10.98 2.26 12.52
N ALA A 31 11.77 2.01 11.46
CA ALA A 31 13.16 2.47 11.38
C ALA A 31 13.27 4.00 11.50
N SER A 32 12.36 4.75 10.86
CA SER A 32 12.34 6.21 10.99
C SER A 32 12.00 6.67 12.41
N CYS A 33 11.05 6.02 13.08
CA CYS A 33 10.73 6.28 14.48
C CYS A 33 11.94 6.03 15.38
N GLY A 34 12.68 4.94 15.16
CA GLY A 34 13.91 4.64 15.90
C GLY A 34 14.97 5.72 15.76
N LYS A 35 15.19 6.22 14.53
CA LYS A 35 16.17 7.30 14.29
C LYS A 35 15.76 8.64 14.91
N ILE A 36 14.46 8.93 14.95
CA ILE A 36 13.96 10.11 15.68
C ILE A 36 14.21 9.96 17.18
N CYS A 37 13.88 8.83 17.77
CA CYS A 37 14.09 8.59 19.20
C CYS A 37 15.58 8.60 19.57
N GLU A 38 16.45 8.08 18.71
CA GLU A 38 17.91 8.19 18.85
C GLU A 38 18.38 9.66 18.85
N PHE A 39 17.90 10.46 17.90
CA PHE A 39 18.20 11.90 17.81
C PHE A 39 17.72 12.67 19.05
N LEU A 40 16.48 12.39 19.49
CA LEU A 40 15.88 13.08 20.65
C LEU A 40 16.42 12.57 22.02
N GLY A 41 17.17 11.46 22.03
CA GLY A 41 17.62 10.82 23.26
C GLY A 41 16.47 10.32 24.15
N LYS A 42 15.30 10.01 23.57
CA LYS A 42 14.08 9.69 24.31
C LYS A 42 13.22 8.63 23.61
N GLY A 43 12.84 7.61 24.38
CA GLY A 43 11.94 6.54 23.94
C GLY A 43 12.61 5.54 23.00
N THR A 44 11.78 4.65 22.46
CA THR A 44 12.14 3.63 21.48
C THR A 44 11.35 3.86 20.17
N ASP A 45 11.71 3.13 19.12
CA ASP A 45 10.97 3.09 17.86
C ASP A 45 9.48 2.81 18.06
N TRP A 46 9.15 1.83 18.91
CA TRP A 46 7.76 1.48 19.23
C TRP A 46 7.06 2.51 20.11
N ASP A 47 7.77 3.23 20.96
CA ASP A 47 7.14 4.30 21.76
C ASP A 47 6.63 5.42 20.86
N LEU A 48 7.39 5.84 19.84
CA LEU A 48 6.91 6.80 18.86
C LEU A 48 5.91 6.19 17.87
N MET A 49 6.13 4.94 17.41
CA MET A 49 5.23 4.28 16.47
C MET A 49 3.79 4.18 17.01
N ARG A 50 3.62 3.96 18.32
CA ARG A 50 2.29 3.94 18.96
C ARG A 50 1.51 5.25 18.79
N TYR A 51 2.17 6.39 18.70
CA TYR A 51 1.49 7.67 18.41
C TYR A 51 0.89 7.66 17.01
N PHE A 52 1.61 7.19 16.01
CA PHE A 52 1.08 7.05 14.66
C PHE A 52 -0.08 6.06 14.55
N LEU A 53 -0.11 5.04 15.40
CA LEU A 53 -1.16 4.03 15.40
C LEU A 53 -2.42 4.47 16.16
N ASN A 54 -2.27 5.20 17.28
CA ASN A 54 -3.34 5.34 18.28
C ASN A 54 -3.80 6.78 18.51
N SER A 55 -3.11 7.80 17.96
CA SER A 55 -3.45 9.20 18.24
C SER A 55 -4.73 9.70 17.58
N GLY A 56 -5.19 9.03 16.52
CA GLY A 56 -6.28 9.51 15.67
C GLY A 56 -5.91 10.66 14.73
N LEU A 57 -4.65 11.14 14.75
CA LEU A 57 -4.18 12.25 13.92
C LEU A 57 -3.90 11.84 12.46
N GLY A 58 -3.87 10.53 12.18
CA GLY A 58 -3.55 9.97 10.86
C GLY A 58 -2.18 9.29 10.83
N TYR A 59 -2.13 8.19 10.07
CA TYR A 59 -1.01 7.26 10.08
C TYR A 59 0.33 7.84 9.62
N GLU A 60 0.33 8.90 8.80
CA GLU A 60 1.54 9.58 8.33
C GLU A 60 1.65 11.06 8.78
N ASN A 61 0.77 11.52 9.65
CA ASN A 61 0.74 12.91 10.07
C ASN A 61 1.90 13.22 11.04
N HIS A 62 2.71 14.21 10.72
CA HIS A 62 3.85 14.67 11.54
C HIS A 62 3.45 15.20 12.93
N ALA A 63 2.18 15.61 13.12
CA ALA A 63 1.67 15.97 14.44
C ALA A 63 1.78 14.83 15.47
N ASN A 64 1.98 13.58 15.03
CA ASN A 64 2.31 12.47 15.93
C ASN A 64 3.69 12.64 16.59
N ILE A 65 4.68 13.16 15.86
CA ILE A 65 6.02 13.47 16.37
C ILE A 65 5.92 14.62 17.37
N GLU A 66 5.22 15.68 17.01
CA GLU A 66 4.99 16.83 17.87
C GLU A 66 4.32 16.41 19.18
N LYS A 67 3.26 15.60 19.09
CA LYS A 67 2.55 15.09 20.27
C LYS A 67 3.47 14.23 21.14
N PHE A 68 4.25 13.33 20.55
CA PHE A 68 5.23 12.53 21.29
C PHE A 68 6.22 13.42 22.04
N MET A 69 6.77 14.44 21.41
CA MET A 69 7.73 15.36 22.02
C MET A 69 7.08 16.17 23.17
N LYS A 70 5.86 16.67 22.98
CA LYS A 70 5.11 17.41 24.02
C LYS A 70 4.78 16.52 25.21
N ASP A 71 4.27 15.34 24.99
CA ASP A 71 3.90 14.41 26.07
C ASP A 71 5.13 13.95 26.88
N ASN A 72 6.32 13.98 26.30
CA ASN A 72 7.58 13.66 26.96
C ASN A 72 8.33 14.87 27.51
N GLY A 73 7.81 16.10 27.37
CA GLY A 73 8.41 17.33 27.92
C GLY A 73 9.71 17.76 27.21
N ILE A 74 9.91 17.35 25.95
CA ILE A 74 11.13 17.61 25.17
C ILE A 74 10.87 18.42 23.90
N TYR A 75 9.67 19.00 23.76
CA TYR A 75 9.32 19.76 22.58
C TYR A 75 10.09 21.08 22.50
N ASN A 76 10.73 21.30 21.37
CA ASN A 76 11.14 22.60 20.86
C ASN A 76 11.02 22.57 19.32
N GLU A 77 10.84 23.72 18.70
CA GLU A 77 10.57 23.84 17.27
C GLU A 77 11.70 23.30 16.39
N ALA A 78 12.95 23.63 16.73
CA ALA A 78 14.12 23.24 15.93
C ALA A 78 14.32 21.72 15.91
N ASP A 79 14.16 21.05 17.05
CA ASP A 79 14.23 19.58 17.12
C ASP A 79 13.04 18.93 16.45
N TYR A 80 11.84 19.53 16.52
CA TYR A 80 10.67 19.03 15.79
C TYR A 80 10.90 19.07 14.28
N GLU A 81 11.35 20.20 13.72
CA GLU A 81 11.67 20.31 12.29
C GLU A 81 12.72 19.28 11.87
N THR A 82 13.76 19.10 12.68
CA THR A 82 14.80 18.09 12.44
C THR A 82 14.23 16.68 12.49
N ALA A 83 13.38 16.37 13.46
CA ALA A 83 12.72 15.06 13.58
C ALA A 83 11.81 14.76 12.38
N VAL A 84 11.10 15.75 11.85
CA VAL A 84 10.31 15.62 10.62
C VAL A 84 11.21 15.32 9.42
N CYS A 85 12.34 16.01 9.28
CA CYS A 85 13.31 15.74 8.22
C CYS A 85 13.88 14.30 8.31
N ILE A 86 14.23 13.85 9.52
CA ILE A 86 14.68 12.47 9.79
C ILE A 86 13.59 11.49 9.39
N TYR A 87 12.34 11.74 9.82
CA TYR A 87 11.19 10.88 9.49
C TYR A 87 11.05 10.66 8.00
N GLU A 88 10.96 11.73 7.22
CA GLU A 88 10.75 11.64 5.78
C GLU A 88 11.93 10.99 5.05
N SER A 89 13.16 11.35 5.45
CA SER A 89 14.38 10.83 4.81
C SER A 89 14.58 9.35 5.11
N VAL A 90 14.51 8.94 6.38
CA VAL A 90 14.76 7.55 6.79
C VAL A 90 13.64 6.64 6.27
N LYS A 91 12.38 7.04 6.41
CA LYS A 91 11.23 6.30 5.89
C LYS A 91 11.38 5.98 4.39
N LEU A 92 11.74 6.99 3.59
CA LEU A 92 11.94 6.81 2.14
C LEU A 92 13.15 5.93 1.82
N ASN A 93 14.28 6.11 2.54
CA ASN A 93 15.51 5.38 2.27
C ASN A 93 15.50 3.94 2.78
N SER A 94 14.61 3.61 3.71
CA SER A 94 14.46 2.26 4.29
C SER A 94 13.41 1.41 3.59
N LEU A 95 12.84 1.86 2.47
CA LEU A 95 11.91 1.04 1.69
C LEU A 95 12.65 -0.16 1.08
N VAL A 96 12.17 -1.36 1.39
CA VAL A 96 12.68 -2.63 0.85
C VAL A 96 11.54 -3.33 0.12
N LEU A 97 11.75 -3.66 -1.16
CA LEU A 97 10.77 -4.42 -1.94
C LEU A 97 10.55 -5.80 -1.34
N TYR A 98 9.33 -6.28 -1.37
CA TYR A 98 9.08 -7.69 -1.12
C TYR A 98 9.67 -8.57 -2.23
N ASP A 99 9.97 -9.81 -1.87
CA ASP A 99 10.53 -10.78 -2.82
C ASP A 99 9.60 -10.98 -4.02
N ASN A 100 10.20 -11.14 -5.18
CA ASN A 100 9.53 -11.41 -6.45
C ASN A 100 8.64 -10.24 -7.00
N VAL A 101 8.62 -9.06 -6.39
CA VAL A 101 7.83 -7.92 -6.89
C VAL A 101 8.27 -7.55 -8.31
N VAL A 102 9.55 -7.27 -8.53
CA VAL A 102 10.06 -6.86 -9.85
C VAL A 102 9.85 -7.95 -10.91
N PRO A 103 10.28 -9.21 -10.71
CA PRO A 103 10.10 -10.26 -11.72
C PRO A 103 8.62 -10.50 -12.09
N THR A 104 7.72 -10.39 -11.11
CA THR A 104 6.28 -10.59 -11.36
C THR A 104 5.69 -9.40 -12.13
N LEU A 105 6.05 -8.17 -11.79
CA LEU A 105 5.62 -6.98 -12.54
C LEU A 105 6.14 -6.99 -13.99
N GLU A 106 7.35 -7.49 -14.24
CA GLU A 106 7.89 -7.69 -15.58
C GLU A 106 7.05 -8.67 -16.39
N LYS A 107 6.65 -9.79 -15.82
CA LYS A 107 5.76 -10.76 -16.46
C LYS A 107 4.39 -10.15 -16.78
N ILE A 108 3.78 -9.44 -15.83
CA ILE A 108 2.49 -8.75 -15.99
C ILE A 108 2.57 -7.75 -17.15
N LYS A 109 3.62 -6.93 -17.18
CA LYS A 109 3.85 -5.94 -18.24
C LYS A 109 4.07 -6.62 -19.60
N SER A 110 4.84 -7.70 -19.65
CA SER A 110 5.10 -8.47 -20.89
C SER A 110 3.84 -9.13 -21.42
N ALA A 111 2.89 -9.49 -20.56
CA ALA A 111 1.59 -10.01 -20.94
C ALA A 111 0.61 -8.92 -21.43
N GLY A 112 1.00 -7.65 -21.41
CA GLY A 112 0.15 -6.53 -21.84
C GLY A 112 -0.99 -6.19 -20.87
N ILE A 113 -0.95 -6.69 -19.65
CA ILE A 113 -1.94 -6.38 -18.62
C ILE A 113 -1.69 -4.96 -18.10
N LYS A 114 -2.74 -4.13 -18.12
CA LYS A 114 -2.66 -2.75 -17.63
C LYS A 114 -2.56 -2.70 -16.12
N THR A 115 -1.83 -1.73 -15.59
CA THR A 115 -1.57 -1.66 -14.16
C THR A 115 -1.75 -0.25 -13.60
N ALA A 116 -2.37 -0.16 -12.43
CA ALA A 116 -2.50 1.10 -11.69
C ALA A 116 -2.08 0.91 -10.23
N ILE A 117 -1.54 1.98 -9.65
CA ILE A 117 -1.44 2.10 -8.19
C ILE A 117 -2.72 2.74 -7.66
N ILE A 118 -3.27 2.20 -6.56
CA ILE A 118 -4.32 2.80 -5.73
C ILE A 118 -3.79 2.94 -4.30
N THR A 119 -3.63 4.15 -3.79
CA THR A 119 -2.98 4.39 -2.50
C THR A 119 -3.66 5.49 -1.69
N ASP A 120 -3.50 5.44 -0.36
CA ASP A 120 -3.91 6.53 0.54
C ASP A 120 -2.80 7.56 0.79
N ALA A 121 -1.60 7.35 0.24
CA ALA A 121 -0.54 8.34 0.20
C ALA A 121 -0.85 9.43 -0.84
N GLU A 122 -0.53 10.68 -0.52
CA GLU A 122 -0.66 11.80 -1.48
C GLU A 122 0.23 11.58 -2.73
N SER A 123 -0.15 12.13 -3.88
CA SER A 123 0.52 11.92 -5.16
C SER A 123 2.02 12.24 -5.11
N SER A 124 2.41 13.27 -4.37
CA SER A 124 3.81 13.64 -4.17
C SER A 124 4.62 12.56 -3.45
N GLN A 125 4.06 11.92 -2.44
CA GLN A 125 4.68 10.82 -1.71
C GLN A 125 4.69 9.53 -2.53
N THR A 126 3.60 9.25 -3.22
CA THR A 126 3.49 8.12 -4.17
C THR A 126 4.60 8.17 -5.20
N LYS A 127 4.79 9.33 -5.86
CA LYS A 127 5.85 9.54 -6.84
C LYS A 127 7.25 9.31 -6.26
N LYS A 128 7.53 9.85 -5.05
CA LYS A 128 8.82 9.67 -4.39
C LYS A 128 9.10 8.18 -4.10
N ARG A 129 8.12 7.44 -3.56
CA ARG A 129 8.27 6.01 -3.24
C ARG A 129 8.47 5.16 -4.49
N LEU A 130 7.65 5.33 -5.51
CA LEU A 130 7.78 4.59 -6.78
C LEU A 130 9.10 4.90 -7.50
N THR A 131 9.57 6.15 -7.46
CA THR A 131 10.87 6.53 -8.04
C THR A 131 12.01 5.90 -7.24
N LYS A 132 11.98 5.98 -5.91
CA LYS A 132 13.01 5.42 -5.02
C LYS A 132 13.15 3.91 -5.16
N THR A 133 12.04 3.20 -5.31
CA THR A 133 12.01 1.74 -5.46
C THR A 133 12.22 1.26 -6.90
N GLY A 134 12.29 2.17 -7.88
CA GLY A 134 12.41 1.83 -9.29
C GLY A 134 11.13 1.25 -9.93
N LEU A 135 10.00 1.34 -9.22
CA LEU A 135 8.75 0.70 -9.65
C LEU A 135 7.91 1.56 -10.61
N ALA A 136 8.18 2.86 -10.75
CA ALA A 136 7.37 3.77 -11.54
C ALA A 136 7.12 3.32 -12.99
N GLN A 137 8.08 2.61 -13.58
CA GLN A 137 8.02 2.12 -14.96
C GLN A 137 7.04 0.97 -15.19
N TYR A 138 6.52 0.36 -14.14
CA TYR A 138 5.63 -0.80 -14.23
C TYR A 138 4.15 -0.41 -14.17
N PHE A 139 3.83 0.86 -13.93
CA PHE A 139 2.45 1.31 -13.74
C PHE A 139 2.05 2.35 -14.80
N ASP A 140 0.89 2.14 -15.42
CA ASP A 140 0.32 3.05 -16.41
C ASP A 140 -0.20 4.33 -15.75
N CYS A 141 -0.70 4.23 -14.51
CA CYS A 141 -1.14 5.38 -13.71
C CYS A 141 -1.06 5.10 -12.21
N ALA A 142 -1.21 6.17 -11.42
CA ALA A 142 -1.40 6.09 -9.99
C ALA A 142 -2.59 6.98 -9.58
N VAL A 143 -3.36 6.48 -8.61
CA VAL A 143 -4.53 7.17 -8.05
C VAL A 143 -4.33 7.30 -6.54
N SER A 144 -4.31 8.54 -6.09
CA SER A 144 -4.14 8.98 -4.71
C SER A 144 -5.35 9.83 -4.29
N PRO A 145 -5.52 10.17 -2.99
CA PRO A 145 -6.66 10.91 -2.50
C PRO A 145 -6.84 12.29 -3.17
N ASP A 146 -5.74 12.99 -3.45
CA ASP A 146 -5.74 14.28 -4.14
C ASP A 146 -6.14 14.18 -5.63
N ILE A 147 -6.12 12.96 -6.21
CA ILE A 147 -6.57 12.68 -7.59
C ILE A 147 -8.02 12.21 -7.63
N SER A 148 -8.39 11.26 -6.76
CA SER A 148 -9.75 10.67 -6.75
C SER A 148 -10.76 11.45 -5.91
N GLY A 149 -10.29 12.33 -5.03
CA GLY A 149 -11.11 13.03 -4.03
C GLY A 149 -11.54 12.14 -2.86
N ALA A 150 -11.05 10.91 -2.77
CA ALA A 150 -11.45 9.95 -1.75
C ALA A 150 -10.30 9.03 -1.33
N ARG A 151 -10.43 8.42 -0.14
CA ARG A 151 -9.51 7.40 0.38
C ARG A 151 -10.15 6.02 0.32
N LYS A 152 -9.33 4.98 0.26
CA LYS A 152 -9.82 3.60 0.42
C LYS A 152 -10.47 3.44 1.81
N PRO A 153 -11.59 2.74 1.92
CA PRO A 153 -12.24 1.85 0.95
C PRO A 153 -13.25 2.52 0.02
N GLU A 154 -13.29 3.83 -0.07
CA GLU A 154 -14.29 4.55 -0.86
C GLU A 154 -14.20 4.22 -2.37
N PRO A 155 -15.33 3.96 -3.06
CA PRO A 155 -15.37 3.55 -4.46
C PRO A 155 -14.66 4.50 -5.44
N PRO A 156 -14.66 5.84 -5.28
CA PRO A 156 -14.04 6.74 -6.25
C PRO A 156 -12.57 6.43 -6.55
N THR A 157 -11.79 5.94 -5.57
CA THR A 157 -10.39 5.56 -5.78
C THR A 157 -10.25 4.44 -6.81
N PHE A 158 -11.08 3.40 -6.72
CA PHE A 158 -11.09 2.25 -7.63
C PHE A 158 -11.65 2.62 -9.00
N LEU A 159 -12.77 3.34 -9.03
CA LEU A 159 -13.43 3.75 -10.27
C LEU A 159 -12.56 4.69 -11.09
N CYS A 160 -11.87 5.64 -10.46
CA CYS A 160 -10.91 6.52 -11.12
C CYS A 160 -9.75 5.74 -11.75
N ALA A 161 -9.25 4.69 -11.08
CA ALA A 161 -8.19 3.84 -11.62
C ALA A 161 -8.70 3.04 -12.85
N LEU A 162 -9.88 2.44 -12.76
CA LEU A 162 -10.52 1.73 -13.88
C LEU A 162 -10.74 2.65 -15.08
N GLU A 163 -11.24 3.86 -14.87
CA GLU A 163 -11.44 4.86 -15.91
C GLU A 163 -10.12 5.21 -16.61
N LYS A 164 -9.07 5.51 -15.85
CA LYS A 164 -7.73 5.82 -16.39
C LYS A 164 -7.14 4.67 -17.20
N LEU A 165 -7.38 3.43 -16.80
CA LEU A 165 -6.94 2.23 -17.53
C LEU A 165 -7.87 1.90 -18.71
N GLY A 166 -9.09 2.48 -18.79
CA GLY A 166 -10.11 2.07 -19.74
C GLY A 166 -10.51 0.61 -19.57
N ALA A 167 -10.63 0.14 -18.30
CA ALA A 167 -10.92 -1.24 -17.95
C ALA A 167 -12.27 -1.36 -17.21
N ALA A 168 -12.96 -2.51 -17.42
CA ALA A 168 -14.17 -2.83 -16.68
C ALA A 168 -13.86 -3.62 -15.42
N ALA A 169 -14.64 -3.43 -14.35
CA ALA A 169 -14.44 -4.11 -13.07
C ALA A 169 -14.39 -5.64 -13.19
N GLY A 170 -15.32 -6.25 -13.92
CA GLY A 170 -15.44 -7.71 -14.05
C GLY A 170 -14.27 -8.43 -14.75
N VAL A 171 -13.35 -7.68 -15.37
CA VAL A 171 -12.10 -8.19 -15.98
C VAL A 171 -10.87 -7.56 -15.32
N SER A 172 -11.04 -6.99 -14.15
CA SER A 172 -9.97 -6.34 -13.38
C SER A 172 -9.76 -7.02 -12.04
N MET A 173 -8.56 -6.88 -11.52
CA MET A 173 -8.11 -7.45 -10.26
C MET A 173 -7.63 -6.34 -9.32
N VAL A 174 -7.84 -6.53 -8.01
CA VAL A 174 -7.23 -5.70 -6.96
C VAL A 174 -6.28 -6.57 -6.15
N VAL A 175 -5.08 -6.08 -5.88
CA VAL A 175 -4.08 -6.71 -5.03
C VAL A 175 -3.75 -5.76 -3.89
N GLY A 176 -3.92 -6.20 -2.64
CA GLY A 176 -3.61 -5.35 -1.48
C GLY A 176 -3.52 -6.10 -0.16
N ASP A 177 -2.92 -5.47 0.86
CA ASP A 177 -2.64 -6.05 2.16
C ASP A 177 -3.81 -5.95 3.17
N SER A 178 -4.88 -5.23 2.84
CA SER A 178 -5.96 -4.98 3.80
C SER A 178 -7.30 -5.53 3.33
N LEU A 179 -7.87 -6.43 4.15
CA LEU A 179 -9.22 -6.96 3.90
C LEU A 179 -10.28 -5.85 3.80
N ARG A 180 -10.15 -4.78 4.59
CA ARG A 180 -11.14 -3.71 4.65
C ARG A 180 -10.94 -2.63 3.58
N ARG A 181 -9.69 -2.29 3.26
CA ARG A 181 -9.39 -1.17 2.36
C ARG A 181 -9.36 -1.57 0.89
N GLU A 182 -8.96 -2.80 0.59
CA GLU A 182 -8.79 -3.30 -0.78
C GLU A 182 -9.77 -4.43 -1.13
N ILE A 183 -9.86 -5.48 -0.30
CA ILE A 183 -10.58 -6.71 -0.66
C ILE A 183 -12.09 -6.50 -0.62
N GLU A 184 -12.60 -5.93 0.46
CA GLU A 184 -14.04 -5.66 0.60
C GLU A 184 -14.59 -4.76 -0.52
N PRO A 185 -13.98 -3.61 -0.86
CA PRO A 185 -14.45 -2.80 -1.97
C PRO A 185 -14.26 -3.47 -3.34
N ALA A 186 -13.19 -4.25 -3.56
CA ALA A 186 -13.02 -5.03 -4.78
C ALA A 186 -14.18 -6.00 -5.00
N ASN A 187 -14.54 -6.77 -3.97
CA ASN A 187 -15.69 -7.70 -4.01
C ASN A 187 -17.00 -6.96 -4.29
N LYS A 188 -17.24 -5.81 -3.65
CA LYS A 188 -18.45 -5.00 -3.86
C LYS A 188 -18.54 -4.43 -5.28
N LEU A 189 -17.42 -4.16 -5.91
CA LEU A 189 -17.35 -3.64 -7.28
C LEU A 189 -17.33 -4.75 -8.34
N GLY A 190 -17.32 -6.03 -7.94
CA GLY A 190 -17.26 -7.18 -8.84
C GLY A 190 -15.88 -7.36 -9.50
N MET A 191 -14.82 -6.90 -8.86
CA MET A 191 -13.43 -7.13 -9.26
C MET A 191 -12.91 -8.41 -8.62
N THR A 192 -11.95 -9.06 -9.26
CA THR A 192 -11.22 -10.18 -8.62
C THR A 192 -10.33 -9.62 -7.50
N SER A 193 -10.43 -10.20 -6.31
CA SER A 193 -9.70 -9.74 -5.13
C SER A 193 -8.57 -10.68 -4.74
N VAL A 194 -7.36 -10.13 -4.55
CA VAL A 194 -6.17 -10.85 -4.10
C VAL A 194 -5.63 -10.23 -2.84
N TYR A 195 -5.71 -10.97 -1.75
CA TYR A 195 -5.21 -10.56 -0.45
C TYR A 195 -3.73 -10.88 -0.31
N ALA A 196 -2.89 -9.83 -0.27
CA ALA A 196 -1.45 -9.91 -0.02
C ALA A 196 -1.20 -10.07 1.48
N LYS A 197 -1.46 -11.27 2.01
CA LYS A 197 -1.45 -11.55 3.45
C LYS A 197 -0.09 -11.34 4.10
N TYR A 198 1.00 -11.49 3.34
CA TYR A 198 2.36 -11.23 3.82
C TYR A 198 2.57 -9.78 4.27
N GLY A 199 1.81 -8.83 3.71
CA GLY A 199 1.91 -7.41 4.04
C GLY A 199 0.97 -6.94 5.17
N ASP A 200 -0.05 -7.73 5.53
CA ASP A 200 -0.99 -7.38 6.60
C ASP A 200 -0.36 -7.56 7.99
N TRP A 201 0.53 -6.64 8.35
CA TRP A 201 1.22 -6.66 9.63
C TRP A 201 0.31 -6.29 10.81
N MET A 202 -0.75 -5.53 10.58
CA MET A 202 -1.71 -5.10 11.61
C MET A 202 -2.73 -6.18 11.94
N LYS A 203 -3.00 -7.10 11.03
CA LYS A 203 -3.97 -8.21 11.14
C LYS A 203 -5.33 -7.76 11.67
N ILE A 204 -5.83 -6.64 11.11
CA ILE A 204 -7.14 -6.10 11.51
C ILE A 204 -8.24 -7.01 10.96
N PRO A 205 -9.04 -7.66 11.82
CA PRO A 205 -10.09 -8.55 11.36
C PRO A 205 -11.14 -7.81 10.52
N ALA A 206 -11.56 -8.42 9.42
CA ALA A 206 -12.73 -8.00 8.66
C ALA A 206 -13.72 -9.17 8.61
N LYS A 207 -14.83 -9.01 9.36
CA LYS A 207 -15.85 -10.03 9.42
C LYS A 207 -16.52 -10.19 8.06
N ASP A 208 -16.71 -11.44 7.63
CA ASP A 208 -17.40 -11.81 6.39
C ASP A 208 -16.76 -11.33 5.08
N VAL A 209 -15.50 -10.84 5.12
CA VAL A 209 -14.73 -10.49 3.92
C VAL A 209 -13.89 -11.69 3.49
N ILE A 210 -14.23 -12.27 2.34
CA ILE A 210 -13.53 -13.43 1.77
C ILE A 210 -12.87 -12.98 0.47
N PRO A 211 -11.52 -13.04 0.35
CA PRO A 211 -10.81 -12.78 -0.90
C PRO A 211 -11.02 -13.94 -1.89
N ASP A 212 -11.00 -13.66 -3.20
CA ASP A 212 -10.97 -14.71 -4.22
C ASP A 212 -9.66 -15.49 -4.16
N TYR A 213 -8.55 -14.80 -3.88
CA TYR A 213 -7.23 -15.39 -3.70
C TYR A 213 -6.51 -14.80 -2.49
N THR A 214 -5.70 -15.61 -1.83
CA THR A 214 -4.76 -15.19 -0.79
C THR A 214 -3.36 -15.61 -1.19
N ILE A 215 -2.40 -14.69 -1.13
CA ILE A 215 -1.00 -14.94 -1.46
C ILE A 215 -0.10 -14.69 -0.25
N GLU A 216 0.86 -15.59 -0.03
CA GLU A 216 1.88 -15.49 1.04
C GLU A 216 3.19 -14.86 0.52
N ASN A 217 3.32 -14.68 -0.80
CA ASN A 217 4.37 -13.89 -1.44
C ASN A 217 3.86 -13.34 -2.79
N PHE A 218 4.46 -12.21 -3.24
CA PHE A 218 4.01 -11.53 -4.45
C PHE A 218 4.16 -12.38 -5.73
N GLY A 219 5.13 -13.29 -5.76
CA GLY A 219 5.39 -14.16 -6.92
C GLY A 219 4.24 -15.11 -7.27
N GLU A 220 3.40 -15.47 -6.28
CA GLU A 220 2.24 -16.35 -6.51
C GLU A 220 1.21 -15.73 -7.48
N LEU A 221 1.23 -14.41 -7.64
CA LEU A 221 0.36 -13.70 -8.56
C LEU A 221 0.58 -14.14 -10.02
N ALA A 222 1.82 -14.48 -10.40
CA ALA A 222 2.11 -15.00 -11.73
C ALA A 222 1.36 -16.32 -12.02
N GLY A 223 1.26 -17.22 -11.04
CA GLY A 223 0.50 -18.45 -11.14
C GLY A 223 -1.01 -18.23 -11.26
N ILE A 224 -1.55 -17.28 -10.48
CA ILE A 224 -2.97 -16.89 -10.55
C ILE A 224 -3.32 -16.37 -11.97
N LEU A 225 -2.43 -15.56 -12.53
CA LEU A 225 -2.60 -15.00 -13.87
C LEU A 225 -2.18 -15.93 -15.01
N SER A 226 -1.64 -17.12 -14.70
CA SER A 226 -1.10 -18.10 -15.67
C SER A 226 0.03 -17.50 -16.55
N LEU A 227 0.90 -16.70 -15.95
CA LEU A 227 2.07 -16.09 -16.58
C LEU A 227 3.31 -16.99 -16.34
N GLU A 228 3.93 -17.43 -17.43
CA GLU A 228 5.16 -18.24 -17.42
C GLU A 228 6.42 -17.41 -17.07
#